data_526a81790785b1566127529d2ac81090
#
_entry.id   526a81790785b1566127529d2ac81090
#
_cell.length_a   1.000
_cell.length_b   1.000
_cell.length_c   1.000
_cell.angle_alpha   90.00
_cell.angle_beta   90.00
_cell.angle_gamma   90.00
#
_symmetry.space_group_name_H-M   'P 1'
#
loop_
_entity.id
_entity.type
_entity.pdbx_description
1 polymer ?
#
loop_
_entity_poly.entity_id
_entity_poly.type
_entity_poly.pdbx_seq_one_letter_code
_entity_poly.pdbx_strand_id
1 'polypeptide(L)'
;KLKGKGKDVLFARTANRNISYAIECFGDIDINLIKPIDSGKYRDFLFNKGLSASSVRRIFSSISAVFNISINEVGINMVNPFSGTYIPDDNKTKTRLPIPIENIRSIQAECKSLDDDNRWLIALISDTGMRLSEAVGLLTSDIVLDTEIPHINLINHPWRRLKTKGSNRTIPLIGASLWATKRVISANNQYAFPRYTNVEKCNANSASNGLNKWLKPRIPNDCVIHSFRHSLRDRLRAVQCPSDIVDAIGGWSTSGVGQSYGAGYNLQVKHEWLNKI
;
A
#
# COMPACT_ATOMS: atom_id res chain seq x y z
N LYS A 1 1.92 -19.98 -12.76
CA LYS A 1 3.35 -19.79 -13.08
C LYS A 1 3.57 -18.58 -13.99
N LEU A 2 2.83 -18.43 -15.10
CA LEU A 2 2.97 -17.33 -16.07
C LEU A 2 2.81 -15.95 -15.41
N LYS A 3 1.74 -15.72 -14.67
CA LYS A 3 1.43 -14.44 -14.06
C LYS A 3 2.32 -14.03 -12.89
N GLY A 4 2.89 -14.98 -12.15
CA GLY A 4 3.78 -14.73 -11.00
C GLY A 4 5.26 -14.88 -11.34
N LYS A 5 5.62 -15.10 -12.61
CA LYS A 5 6.98 -15.44 -13.05
C LYS A 5 7.59 -16.62 -12.26
N GLY A 6 6.74 -17.45 -11.63
CA GLY A 6 7.13 -18.60 -10.82
C GLY A 6 7.88 -18.30 -9.51
N LYS A 7 8.08 -17.02 -9.15
CA LYS A 7 8.92 -16.58 -8.02
C LYS A 7 8.18 -15.80 -6.92
N ASP A 8 6.94 -15.38 -7.16
CA ASP A 8 6.16 -14.59 -6.21
C ASP A 8 5.37 -15.51 -5.25
N VAL A 9 5.95 -15.76 -4.09
CA VAL A 9 5.34 -16.60 -3.02
C VAL A 9 3.99 -16.04 -2.56
N LEU A 10 3.82 -14.72 -2.49
CA LEU A 10 2.57 -14.11 -2.06
C LEU A 10 1.47 -14.29 -3.11
N PHE A 11 1.83 -14.17 -4.39
CA PHE A 11 0.93 -14.46 -5.50
C PHE A 11 0.47 -15.92 -5.47
N ALA A 12 1.41 -16.88 -5.33
CA ALA A 12 1.10 -18.31 -5.26
C ALA A 12 0.16 -18.62 -4.08
N ARG A 13 0.43 -18.08 -2.89
CA ARG A 13 -0.42 -18.25 -1.70
C ARG A 13 -1.84 -17.70 -1.93
N THR A 14 -1.95 -16.54 -2.57
CA THR A 14 -3.25 -15.94 -2.87
C THR A 14 -4.02 -16.75 -3.92
N ALA A 15 -3.35 -17.21 -4.96
CA ALA A 15 -3.94 -18.05 -5.99
C ALA A 15 -4.43 -19.38 -5.40
N ASN A 16 -3.61 -20.06 -4.61
CA ASN A 16 -3.96 -21.31 -3.95
C ASN A 16 -5.19 -21.15 -3.04
N ARG A 17 -5.25 -20.09 -2.23
CA ARG A 17 -6.41 -19.80 -1.40
C ARG A 17 -7.68 -19.59 -2.24
N ASN A 18 -7.58 -18.84 -3.35
CA ASN A 18 -8.73 -18.59 -4.21
C ASN A 18 -9.21 -19.88 -4.91
N ILE A 19 -8.29 -20.75 -5.33
CA ILE A 19 -8.59 -22.07 -5.88
C ILE A 19 -9.21 -22.97 -4.81
N SER A 20 -8.70 -22.95 -3.57
CA SER A 20 -9.30 -23.73 -2.46
C SER A 20 -10.77 -23.36 -2.23
N TYR A 21 -11.16 -22.08 -2.34
CA TYR A 21 -12.56 -21.69 -2.27
C TYR A 21 -13.40 -22.26 -3.43
N ALA A 22 -12.84 -22.35 -4.63
CA ALA A 22 -13.53 -22.94 -5.77
C ALA A 22 -13.73 -24.44 -5.58
N ILE A 23 -12.69 -25.16 -5.15
CA ILE A 23 -12.75 -26.60 -4.86
C ILE A 23 -13.74 -26.89 -3.71
N GLU A 24 -13.76 -26.05 -2.68
CA GLU A 24 -14.73 -26.20 -1.57
C GLU A 24 -16.17 -26.02 -2.04
N CYS A 25 -16.42 -25.14 -3.01
CA CYS A 25 -17.77 -24.88 -3.53
C CYS A 25 -18.23 -25.91 -4.54
N PHE A 26 -17.34 -26.34 -5.45
CA PHE A 26 -17.70 -27.17 -6.61
C PHE A 26 -17.23 -28.61 -6.49
N GLY A 27 -16.31 -28.91 -5.58
CA GLY A 27 -15.50 -30.13 -5.62
C GLY A 27 -14.32 -30.00 -6.59
N ASP A 28 -13.46 -31.02 -6.60
CA ASP A 28 -12.38 -31.15 -7.59
C ASP A 28 -12.93 -31.78 -8.87
N ILE A 29 -13.53 -30.95 -9.71
CA ILE A 29 -14.23 -31.35 -10.95
C ILE A 29 -13.55 -30.76 -12.18
N ASP A 30 -13.83 -31.36 -13.35
CA ASP A 30 -13.39 -30.82 -14.62
C ASP A 30 -14.02 -29.41 -14.83
N ILE A 31 -13.17 -28.44 -15.20
CA ILE A 31 -13.58 -27.05 -15.43
C ILE A 31 -14.63 -26.92 -16.55
N ASN A 32 -14.69 -27.86 -17.49
CA ASN A 32 -15.70 -27.93 -18.55
C ASN A 32 -17.12 -28.15 -18.00
N LEU A 33 -17.26 -28.67 -16.79
CA LEU A 33 -18.55 -28.93 -16.13
C LEU A 33 -19.12 -27.68 -15.44
N ILE A 34 -18.29 -26.64 -15.23
CA ILE A 34 -18.70 -25.40 -14.57
C ILE A 34 -19.45 -24.51 -15.58
N LYS A 35 -20.71 -24.20 -15.27
CA LYS A 35 -21.61 -23.42 -16.12
C LYS A 35 -21.82 -22.00 -15.58
N PRO A 36 -22.33 -21.05 -16.38
CA PRO A 36 -22.62 -19.68 -15.94
C PRO A 36 -23.49 -19.60 -14.68
N ILE A 37 -24.46 -20.54 -14.50
CA ILE A 37 -25.30 -20.57 -13.30
C ILE A 37 -24.49 -20.87 -12.03
N ASP A 38 -23.39 -21.59 -12.14
CA ASP A 38 -22.56 -21.97 -11.00
C ASP A 38 -21.74 -20.78 -10.48
N SER A 39 -21.48 -19.78 -11.34
CA SER A 39 -20.83 -18.54 -10.88
C SER A 39 -21.70 -17.76 -9.89
N GLY A 40 -23.03 -17.78 -10.05
CA GLY A 40 -23.96 -17.21 -9.08
C GLY A 40 -23.91 -17.95 -7.73
N LYS A 41 -23.93 -19.28 -7.76
CA LYS A 41 -23.79 -20.12 -6.56
C LYS A 41 -22.47 -19.86 -5.84
N TYR A 42 -21.38 -19.73 -6.60
CA TYR A 42 -20.05 -19.42 -6.05
C TYR A 42 -19.99 -18.04 -5.40
N ARG A 43 -20.60 -17.02 -6.01
CA ARG A 43 -20.75 -15.69 -5.42
C ARG A 43 -21.45 -15.80 -4.06
N ASP A 44 -22.61 -16.47 -4.02
CA ASP A 44 -23.43 -16.59 -2.81
C ASP A 44 -22.69 -17.39 -1.72
N PHE A 45 -21.98 -18.46 -2.10
CA PHE A 45 -21.08 -19.20 -1.21
C PHE A 45 -20.02 -18.31 -0.57
N LEU A 46 -19.35 -17.42 -1.36
CA LEU A 46 -18.34 -16.51 -0.83
C LEU A 46 -18.93 -15.45 0.11
N PHE A 47 -20.14 -14.94 -0.18
CA PHE A 47 -20.86 -14.05 0.73
C PHE A 47 -21.27 -14.76 2.02
N ASN A 48 -21.72 -16.00 1.95
CA ASN A 48 -22.08 -16.82 3.12
C ASN A 48 -20.85 -17.11 4.02
N LYS A 49 -19.63 -17.11 3.45
CA LYS A 49 -18.38 -17.12 4.22
C LYS A 49 -18.05 -15.78 4.88
N GLY A 50 -18.88 -14.75 4.77
CA GLY A 50 -18.68 -13.43 5.34
C GLY A 50 -17.71 -12.53 4.59
N LEU A 51 -17.36 -12.87 3.34
CA LEU A 51 -16.43 -12.05 2.55
C LEU A 51 -17.15 -10.77 2.05
N SER A 52 -16.42 -9.64 2.06
CA SER A 52 -16.91 -8.38 1.50
C SER A 52 -17.01 -8.43 -0.03
N ALA A 53 -17.89 -7.62 -0.62
CA ALA A 53 -18.06 -7.50 -2.07
C ALA A 53 -16.73 -7.22 -2.80
N SER A 54 -15.88 -6.39 -2.23
CA SER A 54 -14.55 -6.10 -2.79
C SER A 54 -13.62 -7.32 -2.77
N SER A 55 -13.74 -8.19 -1.77
CA SER A 55 -12.98 -9.45 -1.70
C SER A 55 -13.53 -10.47 -2.70
N VAL A 56 -14.86 -10.58 -2.81
CA VAL A 56 -15.53 -11.45 -3.80
C VAL A 56 -15.11 -11.04 -5.22
N ARG A 57 -15.16 -9.74 -5.58
CA ARG A 57 -14.72 -9.26 -6.90
C ARG A 57 -13.26 -9.63 -7.21
N ARG A 58 -12.36 -9.56 -6.22
CA ARG A 58 -10.95 -9.95 -6.43
C ARG A 58 -10.79 -11.45 -6.63
N ILE A 59 -11.56 -12.26 -5.92
CA ILE A 59 -11.56 -13.73 -6.11
C ILE A 59 -12.11 -14.06 -7.49
N PHE A 60 -13.23 -13.48 -7.90
CA PHE A 60 -13.81 -13.63 -9.24
C PHE A 60 -12.83 -13.24 -10.33
N SER A 61 -12.17 -12.09 -10.21
CA SER A 61 -11.13 -11.67 -11.16
C SER A 61 -9.98 -12.68 -11.26
N SER A 62 -9.61 -13.30 -10.15
CA SER A 62 -8.56 -14.34 -10.12
C SER A 62 -9.01 -15.61 -10.82
N ILE A 63 -10.20 -16.11 -10.51
CA ILE A 63 -10.75 -17.33 -11.10
C ILE A 63 -11.05 -17.11 -12.59
N SER A 64 -11.71 -16.01 -12.96
CA SER A 64 -11.98 -15.66 -14.35
C SER A 64 -10.70 -15.61 -15.19
N ALA A 65 -9.59 -15.12 -14.63
CA ALA A 65 -8.29 -15.12 -15.32
C ALA A 65 -7.75 -16.54 -15.58
N VAL A 66 -8.02 -17.51 -14.70
CA VAL A 66 -7.65 -18.92 -14.91
C VAL A 66 -8.45 -19.48 -16.07
N PHE A 67 -9.80 -19.28 -16.09
CA PHE A 67 -10.64 -19.73 -17.19
C PHE A 67 -10.22 -19.10 -18.53
N ASN A 68 -9.94 -17.79 -18.56
CA ASN A 68 -9.49 -17.14 -19.81
C ASN A 68 -8.17 -17.73 -20.33
N ILE A 69 -7.23 -18.06 -19.43
CA ILE A 69 -5.97 -18.73 -19.84
C ILE A 69 -6.27 -20.12 -20.38
N SER A 70 -7.13 -20.89 -19.71
CA SER A 70 -7.50 -22.23 -20.15
C SER A 70 -8.20 -22.23 -21.52
N ILE A 71 -9.07 -21.27 -21.77
CA ILE A 71 -9.77 -21.09 -23.05
C ILE A 71 -8.78 -20.67 -24.15
N ASN A 72 -7.96 -19.64 -23.89
CA ASN A 72 -7.15 -19.02 -24.95
C ASN A 72 -5.83 -19.75 -25.23
N GLU A 73 -5.20 -20.37 -24.21
CA GLU A 73 -3.88 -20.98 -24.34
C GLU A 73 -3.93 -22.51 -24.38
N VAL A 74 -4.90 -23.14 -23.69
CA VAL A 74 -5.07 -24.60 -23.68
C VAL A 74 -6.06 -25.04 -24.73
N GLY A 75 -6.87 -24.14 -25.28
CA GLY A 75 -7.84 -24.43 -26.35
C GLY A 75 -9.13 -25.09 -25.87
N ILE A 76 -9.53 -24.86 -24.62
CA ILE A 76 -10.78 -25.36 -24.07
C ILE A 76 -11.93 -24.62 -24.74
N ASN A 77 -12.83 -25.36 -25.39
CA ASN A 77 -13.97 -24.79 -26.09
C ASN A 77 -15.16 -24.52 -25.14
N MET A 78 -15.10 -23.39 -24.43
CA MET A 78 -16.18 -22.93 -23.55
C MET A 78 -16.20 -21.41 -23.43
N VAL A 79 -17.34 -20.86 -23.01
CA VAL A 79 -17.44 -19.47 -22.58
C VAL A 79 -17.04 -19.38 -21.11
N ASN A 80 -16.26 -18.36 -20.75
CA ASN A 80 -15.86 -18.17 -19.36
C ASN A 80 -17.10 -17.96 -18.45
N PRO A 81 -17.42 -18.91 -17.56
CA PRO A 81 -18.64 -18.86 -16.74
C PRO A 81 -18.64 -17.74 -15.69
N PHE A 82 -17.46 -17.17 -15.38
CA PHE A 82 -17.32 -16.08 -14.42
C PHE A 82 -17.31 -14.68 -15.07
N SER A 83 -17.47 -14.63 -16.41
CA SER A 83 -17.56 -13.36 -17.13
C SER A 83 -18.95 -12.74 -16.91
N GLY A 84 -18.98 -11.45 -16.56
CA GLY A 84 -20.24 -10.69 -16.44
C GLY A 84 -21.10 -11.04 -15.21
N THR A 85 -20.62 -11.88 -14.29
CA THR A 85 -21.38 -12.19 -13.07
C THR A 85 -21.57 -10.94 -12.23
N TYR A 86 -22.83 -10.60 -11.96
CA TYR A 86 -23.17 -9.48 -11.09
C TYR A 86 -22.77 -9.77 -9.62
N ILE A 87 -21.98 -8.88 -9.04
CA ILE A 87 -21.61 -8.92 -7.63
C ILE A 87 -22.16 -7.67 -6.97
N PRO A 88 -23.20 -7.79 -6.12
CA PRO A 88 -23.83 -6.66 -5.47
C PRO A 88 -22.81 -5.90 -4.59
N ASP A 89 -23.03 -4.61 -4.42
CA ASP A 89 -22.26 -3.79 -3.49
C ASP A 89 -22.80 -4.01 -2.07
N ASP A 90 -21.91 -4.26 -1.13
CA ASP A 90 -22.30 -4.50 0.27
C ASP A 90 -22.25 -3.23 1.12
N ASN A 91 -21.96 -2.06 0.52
CA ASN A 91 -21.80 -0.77 1.21
C ASN A 91 -20.86 -0.82 2.44
N LYS A 92 -20.13 -1.92 2.61
CA LYS A 92 -19.22 -2.17 3.73
C LYS A 92 -17.80 -1.64 3.49
N THR A 93 -17.57 -1.01 2.35
CA THR A 93 -16.25 -0.44 2.06
C THR A 93 -16.04 0.79 2.95
N LYS A 94 -15.40 0.58 4.09
CA LYS A 94 -15.02 1.69 4.99
C LYS A 94 -14.05 2.60 4.25
N THR A 95 -14.50 3.81 3.95
CA THR A 95 -13.63 4.88 3.48
C THR A 95 -12.69 5.27 4.63
N ARG A 96 -11.40 5.13 4.44
CA ARG A 96 -10.42 5.56 5.43
C ARG A 96 -10.38 7.07 5.45
N LEU A 97 -10.64 7.65 6.60
CA LEU A 97 -10.62 9.09 6.80
C LEU A 97 -9.18 9.58 7.07
N PRO A 98 -8.86 10.82 6.75
CA PRO A 98 -7.65 11.49 7.18
C PRO A 98 -7.65 11.67 8.71
N ILE A 99 -6.48 11.63 9.34
CA ILE A 99 -6.30 11.98 10.75
C ILE A 99 -6.34 13.50 10.87
N PRO A 100 -7.13 14.07 11.79
CA PRO A 100 -7.17 15.52 12.03
C PRO A 100 -5.78 16.06 12.41
N ILE A 101 -5.52 17.32 12.06
CA ILE A 101 -4.18 17.93 12.25
C ILE A 101 -3.80 18.02 13.74
N GLU A 102 -4.77 18.26 14.62
CA GLU A 102 -4.55 18.32 16.06
C GLU A 102 -4.07 16.98 16.61
N ASN A 103 -4.66 15.87 16.15
CA ASN A 103 -4.23 14.52 16.50
C ASN A 103 -2.82 14.25 15.96
N ILE A 104 -2.50 14.69 14.74
CA ILE A 104 -1.14 14.53 14.17
C ILE A 104 -0.12 15.24 15.03
N ARG A 105 -0.36 16.51 15.41
CA ARG A 105 0.54 17.29 16.26
C ARG A 105 0.76 16.66 17.63
N SER A 106 -0.32 16.20 18.26
CA SER A 106 -0.26 15.50 19.55
C SER A 106 0.55 14.19 19.45
N ILE A 107 0.30 13.39 18.40
CA ILE A 107 1.03 12.15 18.14
C ILE A 107 2.51 12.43 17.90
N GLN A 108 2.85 13.45 17.12
CA GLN A 108 4.24 13.82 16.85
C GLN A 108 4.97 14.26 18.12
N ALA A 109 4.32 15.03 19.00
CA ALA A 109 4.89 15.42 20.30
C ALA A 109 5.12 14.19 21.19
N GLU A 110 4.15 13.29 21.29
CA GLU A 110 4.29 12.06 22.07
C GLU A 110 5.36 11.12 21.47
N CYS A 111 5.47 11.03 20.14
CA CYS A 111 6.55 10.28 19.49
C CYS A 111 7.94 10.81 19.87
N LYS A 112 8.11 12.13 19.94
CA LYS A 112 9.37 12.76 20.38
C LYS A 112 9.67 12.49 21.85
N SER A 113 8.65 12.44 22.70
CA SER A 113 8.80 12.16 24.13
C SER A 113 9.17 10.71 24.42
N LEU A 114 8.57 9.74 23.68
CA LEU A 114 8.82 8.31 23.87
C LEU A 114 10.11 7.83 23.20
N ASP A 115 10.49 8.44 22.09
CA ASP A 115 11.77 8.32 21.40
C ASP A 115 12.27 6.88 21.16
N ASP A 116 11.44 6.05 20.56
CA ASP A 116 11.78 4.67 20.18
C ASP A 116 11.53 4.39 18.67
N ASP A 117 11.95 3.22 18.20
CA ASP A 117 11.89 2.81 16.79
C ASP A 117 10.48 2.89 16.17
N ASN A 118 9.45 2.52 16.93
CA ASN A 118 8.07 2.58 16.49
C ASN A 118 7.58 4.02 16.35
N ARG A 119 7.99 4.92 17.26
CA ARG A 119 7.63 6.34 17.25
C ARG A 119 8.38 7.09 16.16
N TRP A 120 9.63 6.72 15.89
CA TRP A 120 10.35 7.24 14.72
C TRP A 120 9.64 6.87 13.41
N LEU A 121 9.15 5.62 13.30
CA LEU A 121 8.41 5.17 12.13
C LEU A 121 7.08 5.93 11.94
N ILE A 122 6.33 6.17 13.02
CA ILE A 122 5.09 6.96 12.98
C ILE A 122 5.40 8.40 12.59
N ALA A 123 6.37 9.04 13.23
CA ALA A 123 6.78 10.41 12.96
C ALA A 123 7.28 10.58 11.52
N LEU A 124 8.05 9.63 11.00
CA LEU A 124 8.48 9.60 9.60
C LEU A 124 7.29 9.60 8.65
N ILE A 125 6.31 8.72 8.87
CA ILE A 125 5.15 8.58 7.98
C ILE A 125 4.22 9.80 8.08
N SER A 126 4.14 10.44 9.25
CA SER A 126 3.20 11.54 9.50
C SER A 126 3.42 12.76 8.61
N ASP A 127 4.66 13.06 8.25
CA ASP A 127 5.02 14.20 7.39
C ASP A 127 5.45 13.80 5.97
N THR A 128 5.80 12.53 5.74
CA THR A 128 6.17 12.06 4.39
C THR A 128 5.02 11.43 3.63
N GLY A 129 3.98 10.95 4.33
CA GLY A 129 2.88 10.19 3.75
C GLY A 129 3.31 8.93 3.01
N MET A 130 4.49 8.39 3.29
CA MET A 130 4.98 7.13 2.70
C MET A 130 4.02 5.99 2.99
N ARG A 131 3.98 5.00 2.08
CA ARG A 131 3.34 3.72 2.44
C ARG A 131 4.14 3.04 3.54
N LEU A 132 3.45 2.36 4.45
CA LEU A 132 4.13 1.70 5.57
C LEU A 132 5.26 0.76 5.10
N SER A 133 5.03 -0.02 4.05
CA SER A 133 6.07 -0.89 3.49
C SER A 133 7.24 -0.12 2.87
N GLU A 134 7.01 1.09 2.36
CA GLU A 134 8.07 1.96 1.86
C GLU A 134 8.96 2.42 3.01
N ALA A 135 8.36 2.91 4.10
CA ALA A 135 9.09 3.41 5.26
C ALA A 135 9.83 2.29 6.02
N VAL A 136 9.14 1.19 6.30
CA VAL A 136 9.71 0.03 7.04
C VAL A 136 10.91 -0.57 6.29
N GLY A 137 10.87 -0.60 4.96
CA GLY A 137 11.88 -1.23 4.12
C GLY A 137 13.05 -0.33 3.70
N LEU A 138 13.24 0.84 4.33
CA LEU A 138 14.36 1.73 4.05
C LEU A 138 15.69 1.16 4.56
N LEU A 139 16.75 1.41 3.78
CA LEU A 139 18.12 1.43 4.31
C LEU A 139 18.41 2.80 4.95
N THR A 140 19.36 2.83 5.87
CA THR A 140 19.89 4.11 6.37
C THR A 140 20.59 4.89 5.26
N SER A 141 21.22 4.21 4.29
CA SER A 141 21.80 4.85 3.11
C SER A 141 20.79 5.46 2.13
N ASP A 142 19.50 5.16 2.24
CA ASP A 142 18.45 5.84 1.47
C ASP A 142 18.16 7.25 2.04
N ILE A 143 18.62 7.54 3.26
CA ILE A 143 18.40 8.80 3.99
C ILE A 143 19.61 9.69 3.82
N VAL A 144 19.42 10.86 3.23
CA VAL A 144 20.47 11.84 2.96
C VAL A 144 20.20 13.05 3.82
N LEU A 145 21.03 13.28 4.85
CA LEU A 145 20.90 14.41 5.80
C LEU A 145 21.91 15.54 5.54
N ASP A 146 23.10 15.22 4.99
CA ASP A 146 24.20 16.17 4.82
C ASP A 146 24.07 16.90 3.47
N THR A 147 22.91 17.52 3.24
CA THR A 147 22.60 18.30 2.04
C THR A 147 21.75 19.51 2.42
N GLU A 148 21.67 20.50 1.55
CA GLU A 148 20.83 21.69 1.74
C GLU A 148 19.37 21.32 2.03
N ILE A 149 18.85 20.29 1.36
CA ILE A 149 17.51 19.75 1.60
C ILE A 149 17.62 18.28 2.00
N PRO A 150 17.55 17.97 3.31
CA PRO A 150 17.49 16.59 3.77
C PRO A 150 16.33 15.83 3.13
N HIS A 151 16.59 14.61 2.64
CA HIS A 151 15.60 13.85 1.89
C HIS A 151 15.79 12.33 1.97
N ILE A 152 14.79 11.60 1.54
CA ILE A 152 14.85 10.16 1.31
C ILE A 152 14.85 9.88 -0.19
N ASN A 153 15.76 9.03 -0.63
CA ASN A 153 15.75 8.42 -1.95
C ASN A 153 14.97 7.11 -1.91
N LEU A 154 13.70 7.15 -2.22
CA LEU A 154 12.85 5.96 -2.19
C LEU A 154 13.03 5.14 -3.47
N ILE A 155 13.81 4.09 -3.41
CA ILE A 155 14.17 3.18 -4.51
C ILE A 155 13.71 1.75 -4.24
N ASN A 156 13.77 0.85 -5.24
CA ASN A 156 13.50 -0.57 -5.05
C ASN A 156 14.66 -1.25 -4.32
N HIS A 157 14.31 -2.20 -3.45
CA HIS A 157 15.24 -3.12 -2.80
C HIS A 157 14.81 -4.58 -2.98
N PRO A 158 15.67 -5.56 -2.91
CA PRO A 158 15.32 -6.99 -3.07
C PRO A 158 14.23 -7.45 -2.09
N TRP A 159 14.26 -6.97 -0.85
CA TRP A 159 13.29 -7.28 0.20
C TRP A 159 12.01 -6.43 0.15
N ARG A 160 12.02 -5.32 -0.61
CA ARG A 160 10.88 -4.39 -0.71
C ARG A 160 10.74 -3.82 -2.12
N ARG A 161 9.75 -4.31 -2.85
CA ARG A 161 9.36 -3.75 -4.17
C ARG A 161 8.46 -2.55 -4.00
N LEU A 162 8.64 -1.54 -4.82
CA LEU A 162 7.71 -0.42 -4.94
C LEU A 162 6.48 -0.82 -5.75
N LYS A 163 5.30 -0.31 -5.36
CA LYS A 163 4.01 -0.72 -5.94
C LYS A 163 3.84 -0.27 -7.40
N THR A 164 4.34 0.91 -7.74
CA THR A 164 4.20 1.54 -9.07
C THR A 164 5.52 2.21 -9.47
N LYS A 165 5.68 2.52 -10.76
CA LYS A 165 6.86 3.29 -11.24
C LYS A 165 6.98 4.65 -10.53
N GLY A 166 5.87 5.39 -10.34
CA GLY A 166 5.85 6.67 -9.62
C GLY A 166 6.12 6.58 -8.11
N SER A 167 6.22 5.36 -7.56
CA SER A 167 6.64 5.18 -6.16
C SER A 167 8.14 5.42 -5.96
N ASN A 168 8.96 5.27 -7.02
CA ASN A 168 10.39 5.66 -6.99
C ASN A 168 10.46 7.19 -7.05
N ARG A 169 10.92 7.81 -5.97
CA ARG A 169 10.93 9.27 -5.83
C ARG A 169 11.85 9.74 -4.71
N THR A 170 12.26 11.00 -4.77
CA THR A 170 12.87 11.70 -3.63
C THR A 170 11.78 12.37 -2.81
N ILE A 171 11.90 12.29 -1.47
CA ILE A 171 10.93 12.85 -0.52
C ILE A 171 11.69 13.78 0.42
N PRO A 172 11.45 15.11 0.39
CA PRO A 172 12.02 16.04 1.35
C PRO A 172 11.60 15.70 2.78
N LEU A 173 12.50 15.91 3.72
CA LEU A 173 12.27 15.68 5.14
C LEU A 173 12.02 17.03 5.84
N ILE A 174 10.89 17.11 6.54
CA ILE A 174 10.49 18.28 7.33
C ILE A 174 10.05 17.86 8.74
N GLY A 175 9.95 18.78 9.65
CA GLY A 175 9.26 18.61 10.94
C GLY A 175 9.61 17.32 11.69
N ALA A 176 8.59 16.51 11.95
CA ALA A 176 8.74 15.25 12.68
C ALA A 176 9.45 14.18 11.86
N SER A 177 9.33 14.18 10.53
CA SER A 177 10.04 13.23 9.69
C SER A 177 11.56 13.47 9.68
N LEU A 178 11.99 14.72 9.69
CA LEU A 178 13.42 15.09 9.81
C LEU A 178 13.98 14.68 11.18
N TRP A 179 13.22 14.93 12.26
CA TRP A 179 13.60 14.48 13.59
C TRP A 179 13.76 12.95 13.63
N ALA A 180 12.78 12.22 13.13
CA ALA A 180 12.79 10.76 13.13
C ALA A 180 13.97 10.16 12.35
N THR A 181 14.29 10.72 11.19
CA THR A 181 15.41 10.24 10.37
C THR A 181 16.77 10.52 11.01
N LYS A 182 16.93 11.65 11.73
CA LYS A 182 18.12 11.87 12.55
C LYS A 182 18.30 10.80 13.63
N ARG A 183 17.21 10.39 14.29
CA ARG A 183 17.24 9.28 15.30
C ARG A 183 17.59 7.94 14.65
N VAL A 184 16.99 7.65 13.49
CA VAL A 184 17.29 6.43 12.72
C VAL A 184 18.77 6.36 12.34
N ILE A 185 19.36 7.43 11.84
CA ILE A 185 20.80 7.48 11.50
C ILE A 185 21.65 7.32 12.75
N SER A 186 21.31 8.00 13.87
CA SER A 186 22.06 7.91 15.14
C SER A 186 22.03 6.49 15.74
N ALA A 187 21.04 5.66 15.40
CA ALA A 187 20.98 4.27 15.84
C ALA A 187 22.00 3.36 15.13
N ASN A 188 22.68 3.84 14.10
CA ASN A 188 23.78 3.20 13.38
C ASN A 188 23.49 1.76 12.90
N ASN A 189 22.30 1.52 12.38
CA ASN A 189 21.91 0.25 11.78
C ASN A 189 21.95 0.33 10.25
N GLN A 190 22.16 -0.79 9.57
CA GLN A 190 22.06 -0.88 8.10
C GLN A 190 20.65 -0.62 7.60
N TYR A 191 19.64 -1.21 8.26
CA TYR A 191 18.22 -1.02 7.99
C TYR A 191 17.66 0.07 8.91
N ALA A 192 16.86 0.98 8.36
CA ALA A 192 16.22 2.02 9.15
C ALA A 192 15.34 1.45 10.29
N PHE A 193 14.72 0.29 10.04
CA PHE A 193 13.86 -0.41 11.00
C PHE A 193 14.17 -1.90 11.03
N PRO A 194 15.29 -2.32 11.65
CA PRO A 194 15.79 -3.71 11.62
C PRO A 194 14.84 -4.70 12.32
N ARG A 195 13.98 -4.24 13.21
CA ARG A 195 12.92 -5.02 13.83
C ARG A 195 11.96 -5.65 12.80
N TYR A 196 11.76 -4.97 11.67
CA TYR A 196 10.77 -5.35 10.67
C TYR A 196 11.40 -5.73 9.33
N THR A 197 12.65 -5.38 9.09
CA THR A 197 13.31 -5.56 7.79
C THR A 197 14.70 -6.15 7.93
N ASN A 198 14.98 -7.14 7.11
CA ASN A 198 16.31 -7.74 6.91
C ASN A 198 16.52 -8.03 5.43
N VAL A 199 17.64 -8.70 5.08
CA VAL A 199 18.02 -9.04 3.71
C VAL A 199 16.96 -9.89 2.96
N GLU A 200 16.17 -10.68 3.68
CA GLU A 200 15.20 -11.61 3.10
C GLU A 200 13.82 -11.00 2.90
N LYS A 201 13.38 -10.15 3.84
CA LYS A 201 11.99 -9.70 3.90
C LYS A 201 11.82 -8.33 4.56
N CYS A 202 10.72 -7.68 4.18
CA CYS A 202 10.15 -6.51 4.84
C CYS A 202 8.76 -6.87 5.40
N ASN A 203 8.63 -6.92 6.73
CA ASN A 203 7.40 -7.34 7.42
C ASN A 203 6.52 -6.15 7.83
N ALA A 204 6.01 -5.43 6.84
CA ALA A 204 5.12 -4.28 7.06
C ALA A 204 3.79 -4.66 7.79
N ASN A 205 3.34 -5.91 7.69
CA ASN A 205 2.12 -6.35 8.39
C ASN A 205 2.34 -6.40 9.91
N SER A 206 3.49 -6.90 10.36
CA SER A 206 3.85 -6.89 11.78
C SER A 206 3.95 -5.46 12.31
N ALA A 207 4.62 -4.56 11.57
CA ALA A 207 4.67 -3.15 11.90
C ALA A 207 3.25 -2.55 11.99
N SER A 208 2.40 -2.81 10.99
CA SER A 208 1.02 -2.31 10.96
C SER A 208 0.23 -2.69 12.22
N ASN A 209 0.36 -3.94 12.67
CA ASN A 209 -0.36 -4.41 13.85
C ASN A 209 0.09 -3.67 15.12
N GLY A 210 1.39 -3.55 15.35
CA GLY A 210 1.96 -2.86 16.50
C GLY A 210 1.62 -1.37 16.52
N LEU A 211 1.82 -0.69 15.38
CA LEU A 211 1.58 0.74 15.25
C LEU A 211 0.09 1.09 15.40
N ASN A 212 -0.80 0.34 14.74
CA ASN A 212 -2.24 0.59 14.85
C ASN A 212 -2.78 0.31 16.26
N LYS A 213 -2.23 -0.67 17.00
CA LYS A 213 -2.58 -0.89 18.41
C LYS A 213 -2.28 0.34 19.25
N TRP A 214 -1.11 0.96 19.05
CA TRP A 214 -0.72 2.16 19.77
C TRP A 214 -1.50 3.41 19.32
N LEU A 215 -1.79 3.53 18.00
CA LEU A 215 -2.52 4.66 17.44
C LEU A 215 -4.01 4.66 17.83
N LYS A 216 -4.63 3.49 17.99
CA LYS A 216 -6.08 3.33 18.19
C LYS A 216 -6.71 4.28 19.22
N PRO A 217 -6.15 4.52 20.43
CA PRO A 217 -6.72 5.48 21.38
C PRO A 217 -6.41 6.94 21.07
N ARG A 218 -5.61 7.24 20.02
CA ARG A 218 -5.08 8.58 19.68
C ARG A 218 -5.67 9.16 18.40
N ILE A 219 -6.37 8.35 17.65
CA ILE A 219 -6.96 8.73 16.35
C ILE A 219 -8.42 8.29 16.30
N PRO A 220 -9.26 8.93 15.44
CA PRO A 220 -10.63 8.48 15.21
C PRO A 220 -10.71 7.01 14.80
N ASN A 221 -11.82 6.33 15.14
CA ASN A 221 -12.00 4.88 14.96
C ASN A 221 -11.83 4.39 13.52
N ASP A 222 -12.12 5.24 12.50
CA ASP A 222 -11.98 4.88 11.09
C ASP A 222 -10.60 5.20 10.50
N CYS A 223 -9.67 5.66 11.35
CA CYS A 223 -8.29 5.96 10.98
C CYS A 223 -7.35 4.82 11.37
N VAL A 224 -6.26 4.72 10.62
CA VAL A 224 -5.15 3.77 10.81
C VAL A 224 -3.84 4.44 10.39
N ILE A 225 -2.69 3.76 10.59
CA ILE A 225 -1.38 4.27 10.13
C ILE A 225 -1.39 4.77 8.68
N HIS A 226 -2.13 4.11 7.77
CA HIS A 226 -2.25 4.55 6.38
C HIS A 226 -3.02 5.87 6.22
N SER A 227 -3.81 6.27 7.20
CA SER A 227 -4.56 7.52 7.19
C SER A 227 -3.66 8.76 7.20
N PHE A 228 -2.44 8.69 7.73
CA PHE A 228 -1.46 9.78 7.60
C PHE A 228 -1.19 10.16 6.13
N ARG A 229 -1.24 9.18 5.23
CA ARG A 229 -1.09 9.43 3.81
C ARG A 229 -2.28 10.19 3.20
N HIS A 230 -3.49 9.95 3.70
CA HIS A 230 -4.67 10.76 3.35
C HIS A 230 -4.54 12.17 3.93
N SER A 231 -4.11 12.26 5.19
CA SER A 231 -3.89 13.55 5.86
C SER A 231 -2.84 14.42 5.16
N LEU A 232 -1.73 13.83 4.71
CA LEU A 232 -0.73 14.58 3.94
C LEU A 232 -1.35 15.20 2.68
N ARG A 233 -2.16 14.43 1.96
CA ARG A 233 -2.84 14.92 0.75
C ARG A 233 -3.76 16.11 1.07
N ASP A 234 -4.52 16.02 2.16
CA ASP A 234 -5.45 17.08 2.56
C ASP A 234 -4.71 18.30 3.13
N ARG A 235 -3.62 18.11 3.88
CA ARG A 235 -2.75 19.21 4.33
C ARG A 235 -2.17 19.99 3.14
N LEU A 236 -1.67 19.30 2.13
CA LEU A 236 -1.16 19.94 0.91
C LEU A 236 -2.27 20.65 0.13
N ARG A 237 -3.48 20.08 0.06
CA ARG A 237 -4.64 20.76 -0.55
C ARG A 237 -5.05 22.01 0.23
N ALA A 238 -4.99 21.97 1.55
CA ALA A 238 -5.34 23.12 2.40
C ALA A 238 -4.46 24.34 2.15
N VAL A 239 -3.19 24.12 1.73
CA VAL A 239 -2.28 25.20 1.32
C VAL A 239 -2.27 25.43 -0.20
N GLN A 240 -3.29 24.91 -0.92
CA GLN A 240 -3.48 25.07 -2.37
C GLN A 240 -2.30 24.54 -3.21
N CYS A 241 -1.63 23.48 -2.75
CA CYS A 241 -0.58 22.84 -3.53
C CYS A 241 -1.16 22.26 -4.84
N PRO A 242 -0.56 22.53 -6.00
CA PRO A 242 -0.98 21.95 -7.27
C PRO A 242 -1.06 20.42 -7.21
N SER A 243 -2.10 19.84 -7.83
CA SER A 243 -2.44 18.43 -7.70
C SER A 243 -1.33 17.49 -8.19
N ASP A 244 -0.60 17.88 -9.21
CA ASP A 244 0.53 17.16 -9.79
C ASP A 244 1.77 17.17 -8.85
N ILE A 245 2.01 18.27 -8.14
CA ILE A 245 3.05 18.33 -7.10
C ILE A 245 2.63 17.46 -5.90
N VAL A 246 1.36 17.52 -5.48
CA VAL A 246 0.81 16.61 -4.44
C VAL A 246 1.07 15.15 -4.83
N ASP A 247 0.77 14.80 -6.08
CA ASP A 247 0.94 13.44 -6.59
C ASP A 247 2.43 13.05 -6.67
N ALA A 248 3.31 13.98 -7.07
CA ALA A 248 4.76 13.76 -7.10
C ALA A 248 5.34 13.51 -5.69
N ILE A 249 4.93 14.29 -4.69
CA ILE A 249 5.33 14.11 -3.29
C ILE A 249 4.86 12.75 -2.77
N GLY A 250 3.59 12.44 -2.95
CA GLY A 250 2.97 11.21 -2.43
C GLY A 250 3.30 9.96 -3.24
N GLY A 251 3.76 10.07 -4.49
CA GLY A 251 3.92 8.95 -5.41
C GLY A 251 2.54 8.35 -5.76
N TRP A 252 1.56 9.21 -6.05
CA TRP A 252 0.29 8.85 -6.69
C TRP A 252 0.45 8.94 -8.21
N SER A 253 -0.42 8.28 -8.93
CA SER A 253 -0.48 8.41 -10.39
C SER A 253 -1.37 9.60 -10.75
N THR A 254 -0.85 10.51 -11.54
CA THR A 254 -1.62 11.59 -12.15
C THR A 254 -2.15 11.09 -13.49
N SER A 255 -3.42 11.34 -13.79
CA SER A 255 -4.00 11.03 -15.08
C SER A 255 -3.57 12.09 -16.11
N GLY A 256 -3.20 11.65 -17.31
CA GLY A 256 -2.87 12.53 -18.43
C GLY A 256 -1.52 12.19 -19.08
N VAL A 257 -1.49 12.28 -20.42
CA VAL A 257 -0.29 11.96 -21.22
C VAL A 257 0.85 12.95 -20.93
N GLY A 258 0.52 14.23 -20.67
CA GLY A 258 1.51 15.28 -20.38
C GLY A 258 2.35 15.02 -19.13
N GLN A 259 1.85 14.26 -18.17
CA GLN A 259 2.56 13.91 -16.93
C GLN A 259 3.68 12.87 -17.13
N SER A 260 3.72 12.21 -18.29
CA SER A 260 4.78 11.26 -18.63
C SER A 260 6.02 11.93 -19.23
N TYR A 261 5.93 13.21 -19.60
CA TYR A 261 7.02 13.99 -20.17
C TYR A 261 7.80 14.76 -19.10
N GLY A 262 9.11 14.84 -19.26
CA GLY A 262 10.02 15.58 -18.37
C GLY A 262 10.54 14.75 -17.20
N ALA A 263 11.45 15.36 -16.42
CA ALA A 263 12.10 14.76 -15.27
C ALA A 263 11.29 14.83 -13.96
N GLY A 264 10.05 15.34 -14.01
CA GLY A 264 9.21 15.58 -12.84
C GLY A 264 9.67 16.81 -12.02
N TYR A 265 9.08 16.95 -10.84
CA TYR A 265 9.39 18.07 -9.92
C TYR A 265 10.70 17.83 -9.18
N ASN A 266 11.57 18.85 -9.14
CA ASN A 266 12.81 18.80 -8.39
C ASN A 266 12.56 18.78 -6.86
N LEU A 267 13.61 18.56 -6.10
CA LEU A 267 13.57 18.45 -4.65
C LEU A 267 13.14 19.77 -3.99
N GLN A 268 13.63 20.91 -4.51
CA GLN A 268 13.35 22.24 -4.01
C GLN A 268 11.85 22.55 -4.03
N VAL A 269 11.19 22.37 -5.17
CA VAL A 269 9.74 22.61 -5.31
C VAL A 269 8.93 21.77 -4.33
N LYS A 270 9.26 20.49 -4.18
CA LYS A 270 8.58 19.60 -3.23
C LYS A 270 8.80 20.06 -1.78
N HIS A 271 10.00 20.50 -1.44
CA HIS A 271 10.35 20.99 -0.11
C HIS A 271 9.62 22.28 0.24
N GLU A 272 9.54 23.23 -0.70
CA GLU A 272 8.79 24.48 -0.51
C GLU A 272 7.32 24.25 -0.18
N TRP A 273 6.67 23.28 -0.86
CA TRP A 273 5.28 22.96 -0.57
C TRP A 273 5.11 22.20 0.75
N LEU A 274 6.03 21.30 1.08
CA LEU A 274 5.99 20.59 2.36
C LEU A 274 6.23 21.51 3.56
N ASN A 275 7.02 22.56 3.43
CA ASN A 275 7.25 23.53 4.50
C ASN A 275 6.02 24.42 4.81
N LYS A 276 5.00 24.43 3.96
CA LYS A 276 3.75 25.19 4.19
C LYS A 276 2.73 24.44 5.06
N ILE A 277 2.96 23.15 5.41
CA ILE A 277 2.01 22.28 6.10
C ILE A 277 2.45 21.90 7.51
#